data_4591f6dc289076635add7e6b56c88181
#
_entry.id   4591f6dc289076635add7e6b56c88181
#
_cell.length_a   1.000
_cell.length_b   1.000
_cell.length_c   1.000
_cell.angle_alpha   90.00
_cell.angle_beta   90.00
_cell.angle_gamma   90.00
#
_symmetry.space_group_name_H-M   'P 1'
#
loop_
_entity.id
_entity.type
_entity.pdbx_description
1 polymer ?
#
loop_
_entity_poly.entity_id
_entity_poly.type
_entity_poly.pdbx_seq_one_letter_code
_entity_poly.pdbx_strand_id
1 'polypeptide(L)'
;RETYYSITVANGTAQVGDDTTGQITTAFEGETVTVKAKAPTDEDAAKGVKFHHWKVEEGNTAFTLTDGKLGSKEEAGTEEISFDMPKGDVKLTAVYSIPASALRSTVTVEGGTAKSTLGEGSDIPAEIGTTVEITATPYDAEKYPGMEFVEWEIKYPDSFYEKFPGGIPENLQLKLDNAKSATTTFKMPVYPVKLIAHWSASPVAGPDEP
;
A
#
# COMPACT_ATOMS: atom_id res chain seq x y z
N ARG A 1 -28.62 -6.52 41.10
CA ARG A 1 -28.71 -6.91 39.68
C ARG A 1 -27.35 -6.64 39.07
N GLU A 2 -26.68 -7.71 38.70
CA GLU A 2 -25.38 -7.57 38.03
C GLU A 2 -25.59 -6.91 36.65
N THR A 3 -24.74 -5.92 36.32
CA THR A 3 -24.82 -5.19 35.05
C THR A 3 -23.62 -5.54 34.18
N TYR A 4 -23.89 -6.05 33.00
CA TYR A 4 -22.85 -6.27 31.99
C TYR A 4 -22.57 -4.99 31.20
N TYR A 5 -21.32 -4.77 30.89
CA TYR A 5 -20.87 -3.70 30.02
C TYR A 5 -20.25 -4.28 28.76
N SER A 6 -20.38 -3.59 27.63
CA SER A 6 -19.90 -4.09 26.36
C SER A 6 -18.39 -3.83 26.16
N ILE A 7 -17.75 -4.79 25.47
CA ILE A 7 -16.36 -4.70 25.02
C ILE A 7 -16.39 -4.80 23.50
N THR A 8 -15.93 -3.76 22.81
CA THR A 8 -15.82 -3.75 21.34
C THR A 8 -14.36 -3.62 20.96
N VAL A 9 -13.82 -4.64 20.29
CA VAL A 9 -12.42 -4.67 19.83
C VAL A 9 -12.39 -4.82 18.33
N ALA A 10 -11.97 -3.76 17.65
CA ALA A 10 -11.71 -3.81 16.21
C ALA A 10 -10.28 -4.32 15.95
N ASN A 11 -10.13 -5.24 15.00
CA ASN A 11 -8.88 -5.90 14.66
C ASN A 11 -8.22 -6.66 15.81
N GLY A 12 -9.03 -7.24 16.69
CA GLY A 12 -8.57 -8.01 17.83
C GLY A 12 -9.70 -8.80 18.47
N THR A 13 -9.38 -9.43 19.60
CA THR A 13 -10.29 -10.25 20.40
C THR A 13 -10.21 -9.87 21.87
N ALA A 14 -11.26 -10.18 22.63
CA ALA A 14 -11.29 -10.04 24.08
C ALA A 14 -11.56 -11.37 24.75
N GLN A 15 -10.96 -11.58 25.93
CA GLN A 15 -11.19 -12.71 26.83
C GLN A 15 -11.50 -12.19 28.23
N VAL A 16 -12.30 -12.94 28.99
CA VAL A 16 -12.60 -12.66 30.39
C VAL A 16 -12.19 -13.87 31.23
N GLY A 17 -11.31 -13.66 32.21
CA GLY A 17 -10.76 -14.73 33.02
C GLY A 17 -10.11 -15.84 32.19
N ASP A 18 -10.48 -17.09 32.46
CA ASP A 18 -9.93 -18.27 31.76
C ASP A 18 -10.67 -18.65 30.47
N ASP A 19 -11.58 -17.81 29.97
CA ASP A 19 -12.28 -18.07 28.72
C ASP A 19 -11.32 -17.89 27.54
N THR A 20 -11.02 -18.98 26.85
CA THR A 20 -10.08 -19.02 25.72
C THR A 20 -10.73 -18.84 24.36
N THR A 21 -12.04 -18.58 24.30
CA THR A 21 -12.75 -18.41 23.01
C THR A 21 -12.30 -17.15 22.26
N GLY A 22 -11.83 -16.12 22.99
CA GLY A 22 -11.43 -14.83 22.40
C GLY A 22 -12.58 -14.06 21.75
N GLN A 23 -13.82 -14.43 22.08
CA GLN A 23 -15.05 -13.94 21.46
C GLN A 23 -15.95 -13.18 22.47
N ILE A 24 -15.41 -12.85 23.65
CA ILE A 24 -16.16 -12.14 24.67
C ILE A 24 -16.46 -10.72 24.23
N THR A 25 -17.70 -10.33 24.32
CA THR A 25 -18.22 -8.99 23.99
C THR A 25 -18.81 -8.25 25.19
N THR A 26 -18.89 -8.88 26.34
CA THR A 26 -19.42 -8.29 27.59
C THR A 26 -18.69 -8.83 28.82
N ALA A 27 -18.58 -8.01 29.85
CA ALA A 27 -18.04 -8.39 31.16
C ALA A 27 -18.74 -7.62 32.28
N PHE A 28 -18.67 -8.14 33.51
CA PHE A 28 -19.08 -7.42 34.72
C PHE A 28 -18.00 -6.42 35.14
N GLU A 29 -18.41 -5.39 35.88
CA GLU A 29 -17.48 -4.48 36.55
C GLU A 29 -16.48 -5.28 37.41
N GLY A 30 -15.18 -5.00 37.25
CA GLY A 30 -14.10 -5.62 38.01
C GLY A 30 -13.60 -6.96 37.49
N GLU A 31 -14.22 -7.55 36.47
CA GLU A 31 -13.66 -8.73 35.81
C GLU A 31 -12.42 -8.35 35.01
N THR A 32 -11.38 -9.18 35.11
CA THR A 32 -10.16 -8.97 34.30
C THR A 32 -10.44 -9.33 32.85
N VAL A 33 -10.25 -8.35 31.97
CA VAL A 33 -10.38 -8.46 30.51
C VAL A 33 -8.98 -8.45 29.90
N THR A 34 -8.70 -9.45 29.05
CA THR A 34 -7.49 -9.49 28.24
C THR A 34 -7.86 -9.28 26.77
N VAL A 35 -7.23 -8.30 26.15
CA VAL A 35 -7.45 -7.95 24.76
C VAL A 35 -6.18 -8.23 23.96
N LYS A 36 -6.34 -8.91 22.82
CA LYS A 36 -5.25 -9.29 21.95
C LYS A 36 -5.47 -8.80 20.52
N ALA A 37 -4.48 -8.19 19.93
CA ALA A 37 -4.48 -7.78 18.52
C ALA A 37 -4.51 -9.01 17.60
N LYS A 38 -5.27 -8.94 16.52
CA LYS A 38 -5.27 -9.97 15.47
C LYS A 38 -3.92 -9.96 14.76
N ALA A 39 -3.31 -11.14 14.61
CA ALA A 39 -2.09 -11.24 13.81
C ALA A 39 -2.34 -10.76 12.36
N PRO A 40 -1.40 -10.05 11.73
CA PRO A 40 -1.46 -9.76 10.31
C PRO A 40 -1.59 -11.04 9.49
N THR A 41 -2.17 -10.95 8.29
CA THR A 41 -2.15 -12.07 7.34
C THR A 41 -0.70 -12.39 6.95
N ASP A 42 -0.45 -13.61 6.45
CA ASP A 42 0.88 -14.00 5.99
C ASP A 42 1.41 -13.05 4.91
N GLU A 43 0.54 -12.56 4.03
CA GLU A 43 0.86 -11.59 2.99
C GLU A 43 1.29 -10.24 3.59
N ASP A 44 0.55 -9.73 4.57
CA ASP A 44 0.85 -8.46 5.22
C ASP A 44 2.10 -8.57 6.11
N ALA A 45 2.25 -9.68 6.83
CA ALA A 45 3.45 -9.95 7.62
C ALA A 45 4.71 -10.03 6.75
N ALA A 46 4.61 -10.63 5.55
CA ALA A 46 5.71 -10.67 4.58
C ALA A 46 6.11 -9.28 4.07
N LYS A 47 5.16 -8.33 4.03
CA LYS A 47 5.40 -6.91 3.72
C LYS A 47 5.92 -6.11 4.92
N GLY A 48 6.04 -6.72 6.10
CA GLY A 48 6.50 -6.10 7.33
C GLY A 48 5.41 -5.34 8.11
N VAL A 49 4.14 -5.56 7.79
CA VAL A 49 3.02 -5.04 8.59
C VAL A 49 3.02 -5.71 9.94
N LYS A 50 2.92 -4.94 11.02
CA LYS A 50 2.88 -5.44 12.39
C LYS A 50 2.05 -4.53 13.27
N PHE A 51 1.54 -5.08 14.39
CA PHE A 51 0.86 -4.30 15.41
C PHE A 51 1.75 -3.13 15.86
N HIS A 52 1.13 -1.98 16.08
CA HIS A 52 1.83 -0.80 16.58
C HIS A 52 1.29 -0.33 17.93
N HIS A 53 -0.01 -0.01 18.03
CA HIS A 53 -0.59 0.48 19.27
C HIS A 53 -2.11 0.24 19.32
N TRP A 54 -2.71 0.44 20.50
CA TRP A 54 -4.15 0.45 20.71
C TRP A 54 -4.69 1.87 20.67
N LYS A 55 -5.69 2.09 19.84
CA LYS A 55 -6.47 3.33 19.83
C LYS A 55 -7.71 3.15 20.71
N VAL A 56 -7.86 4.06 21.68
CA VAL A 56 -9.08 4.15 22.51
C VAL A 56 -10.08 5.01 21.73
N GLU A 57 -11.26 4.45 21.44
CA GLU A 57 -12.28 5.12 20.63
C GLU A 57 -13.06 6.17 21.45
N GLU A 58 -13.67 7.14 20.76
CA GLU A 58 -14.54 8.15 21.34
C GLU A 58 -15.76 7.50 22.03
N GLY A 59 -16.23 8.09 23.13
CA GLY A 59 -17.33 7.58 23.93
C GLY A 59 -16.97 6.36 24.78
N ASN A 60 -15.68 6.02 24.85
CA ASN A 60 -15.14 4.95 25.68
C ASN A 60 -15.18 5.34 27.17
N THR A 61 -15.48 4.38 28.04
CA THR A 61 -15.32 4.56 29.47
C THR A 61 -13.84 4.47 29.84
N ALA A 62 -13.37 5.39 30.69
CA ALA A 62 -11.99 5.39 31.15
C ALA A 62 -11.68 4.11 31.96
N PHE A 63 -10.54 3.50 31.68
CA PHE A 63 -10.04 2.31 32.38
C PHE A 63 -8.51 2.42 32.56
N THR A 64 -8.00 1.61 33.47
CA THR A 64 -6.55 1.55 33.74
C THR A 64 -6.04 0.15 33.42
N LEU A 65 -4.94 0.04 32.68
CA LEU A 65 -4.31 -1.24 32.41
C LEU A 65 -3.77 -1.89 33.67
N THR A 66 -3.97 -3.19 33.79
CA THR A 66 -3.34 -4.05 34.80
C THR A 66 -2.09 -4.74 34.24
N ASP A 67 -2.03 -4.90 32.89
CA ASP A 67 -0.86 -5.42 32.19
C ASP A 67 -0.79 -4.85 30.77
N GLY A 68 0.44 -4.79 30.22
CA GLY A 68 0.72 -4.29 28.89
C GLY A 68 0.76 -2.76 28.78
N LYS A 69 0.77 -2.28 27.53
CA LYS A 69 0.91 -0.86 27.19
C LYS A 69 0.04 -0.54 25.97
N LEU A 70 -0.79 0.52 26.05
CA LEU A 70 -1.58 0.96 24.91
C LEU A 70 -0.72 1.42 23.74
N GLY A 71 0.34 2.17 24.02
CA GLY A 71 1.10 2.88 23.01
C GLY A 71 0.38 4.11 22.47
N SER A 72 0.93 4.71 21.43
CA SER A 72 0.42 5.89 20.73
C SER A 72 0.90 5.88 19.27
N LYS A 73 0.62 6.94 18.51
CA LYS A 73 1.21 7.09 17.17
C LYS A 73 2.74 7.13 17.19
N GLU A 74 3.33 7.69 18.27
CA GLU A 74 4.77 7.88 18.44
C GLU A 74 5.44 6.72 19.18
N GLU A 75 4.68 5.93 19.92
CA GLU A 75 5.22 4.90 20.80
C GLU A 75 4.49 3.55 20.63
N ALA A 76 5.27 2.50 20.40
CA ALA A 76 4.70 1.15 20.25
C ALA A 76 4.07 0.67 21.58
N GLY A 77 2.88 0.08 21.46
CA GLY A 77 2.20 -0.64 22.54
C GLY A 77 2.55 -2.12 22.53
N THR A 78 1.86 -2.90 23.40
CA THR A 78 1.94 -4.37 23.42
C THR A 78 0.74 -4.99 22.72
N GLU A 79 0.97 -6.08 21.97
CA GLU A 79 -0.09 -6.78 21.23
C GLU A 79 -1.20 -7.31 22.12
N GLU A 80 -0.89 -7.56 23.38
CA GLU A 80 -1.80 -8.03 24.41
C GLU A 80 -1.78 -7.06 25.59
N ILE A 81 -2.96 -6.68 26.06
CA ILE A 81 -3.17 -5.81 27.22
C ILE A 81 -4.25 -6.39 28.10
N SER A 82 -4.19 -6.09 29.40
CA SER A 82 -5.23 -6.47 30.37
C SER A 82 -5.66 -5.26 31.20
N PHE A 83 -6.93 -5.27 31.62
CA PHE A 83 -7.52 -4.28 32.50
C PHE A 83 -8.70 -4.87 33.26
N ASP A 84 -9.06 -4.30 34.41
CA ASP A 84 -10.30 -4.63 35.07
C ASP A 84 -11.46 -3.84 34.45
N MET A 85 -12.54 -4.52 34.11
CA MET A 85 -13.70 -3.94 33.44
C MET A 85 -14.26 -2.75 34.23
N PRO A 86 -14.28 -1.55 33.63
CA PRO A 86 -14.86 -0.38 34.30
C PRO A 86 -16.40 -0.46 34.33
N LYS A 87 -17.00 0.46 35.05
CA LYS A 87 -18.45 0.66 35.07
C LYS A 87 -18.95 1.39 33.84
N GLY A 88 -18.84 0.73 32.68
CA GLY A 88 -19.23 1.26 31.37
C GLY A 88 -18.56 0.54 30.22
N ASP A 89 -18.96 0.88 29.01
CA ASP A 89 -18.50 0.23 27.78
C ASP A 89 -17.06 0.59 27.44
N VAL A 90 -16.32 -0.36 26.89
CA VAL A 90 -14.93 -0.21 26.41
C VAL A 90 -14.86 -0.50 24.92
N LYS A 91 -14.23 0.41 24.17
CA LYS A 91 -14.04 0.30 22.72
C LYS A 91 -12.58 0.56 22.36
N LEU A 92 -11.97 -0.42 21.71
CA LEU A 92 -10.56 -0.39 21.32
C LEU A 92 -10.40 -0.78 19.85
N THR A 93 -9.39 -0.20 19.18
CA THR A 93 -8.96 -0.60 17.84
C THR A 93 -7.48 -0.88 17.84
N ALA A 94 -7.08 -2.06 17.36
CA ALA A 94 -5.68 -2.36 17.10
C ALA A 94 -5.22 -1.62 15.83
N VAL A 95 -4.15 -0.84 15.95
CA VAL A 95 -3.55 -0.06 14.87
C VAL A 95 -2.22 -0.70 14.49
N TYR A 96 -1.98 -0.86 13.17
CA TYR A 96 -0.80 -1.51 12.62
C TYR A 96 0.12 -0.49 11.95
N SER A 97 1.43 -0.74 12.03
CA SER A 97 2.42 0.00 11.26
C SER A 97 2.61 -0.65 9.89
N ILE A 98 2.69 0.18 8.86
CA ILE A 98 3.00 -0.23 7.50
C ILE A 98 4.39 0.32 7.19
N PRO A 99 5.42 -0.52 6.93
CA PRO A 99 6.73 -0.02 6.59
C PRO A 99 6.70 0.75 5.26
N ALA A 100 7.55 1.77 5.13
CA ALA A 100 7.64 2.58 3.91
C ALA A 100 7.89 1.73 2.65
N SER A 101 8.60 0.59 2.78
CA SER A 101 8.82 -0.37 1.69
C SER A 101 7.52 -1.00 1.15
N ALA A 102 6.47 -1.14 1.98
CA ALA A 102 5.17 -1.66 1.55
C ALA A 102 4.33 -0.62 0.77
N LEU A 103 4.73 0.66 0.83
CA LEU A 103 4.11 1.77 0.11
C LEU A 103 4.87 2.12 -1.18
N ARG A 104 5.79 1.27 -1.62
CA ARG A 104 6.64 1.46 -2.81
C ARG A 104 6.40 0.35 -3.81
N SER A 105 6.63 0.67 -5.07
CA SER A 105 6.73 -0.30 -6.15
C SER A 105 7.81 0.12 -7.13
N THR A 106 8.10 -0.70 -8.13
CA THR A 106 9.20 -0.50 -9.08
C THR A 106 8.69 0.03 -10.41
N VAL A 107 9.42 0.99 -10.98
CA VAL A 107 9.24 1.47 -12.35
C VAL A 107 10.44 1.05 -13.16
N THR A 108 10.21 0.28 -14.23
CA THR A 108 11.23 -0.12 -15.20
C THR A 108 10.90 0.53 -16.54
N VAL A 109 11.90 1.21 -17.15
CA VAL A 109 11.74 1.89 -18.44
C VAL A 109 12.74 1.31 -19.42
N GLU A 110 12.24 0.79 -20.52
CA GLU A 110 13.03 0.33 -21.66
C GLU A 110 13.06 1.40 -22.76
N GLY A 111 14.25 1.81 -23.15
CA GLY A 111 14.44 2.91 -24.10
C GLY A 111 14.24 4.30 -23.50
N GLY A 112 14.42 4.46 -22.20
CA GLY A 112 14.27 5.73 -21.51
C GLY A 112 14.64 5.68 -20.04
N THR A 113 14.24 6.70 -19.30
CA THR A 113 14.44 6.83 -17.86
C THR A 113 13.16 7.26 -17.16
N ALA A 114 13.07 6.93 -15.89
CA ALA A 114 12.03 7.42 -14.98
C ALA A 114 12.66 8.26 -13.87
N LYS A 115 11.88 9.19 -13.33
CA LYS A 115 12.24 10.03 -12.20
C LYS A 115 11.10 10.03 -11.17
N SER A 116 11.45 9.71 -9.94
CA SER A 116 10.54 9.74 -8.78
C SER A 116 11.16 10.55 -7.65
N THR A 117 10.46 10.70 -6.53
CA THR A 117 11.01 11.27 -5.29
C THR A 117 12.15 10.45 -4.69
N LEU A 118 12.28 9.17 -5.11
CA LEU A 118 13.23 8.21 -4.55
C LEU A 118 14.44 7.96 -5.44
N GLY A 119 14.46 8.47 -6.66
CA GLY A 119 15.58 8.31 -7.58
C GLY A 119 15.23 8.55 -9.04
N GLU A 120 16.24 8.39 -9.89
CA GLU A 120 16.17 8.54 -11.35
C GLU A 120 16.99 7.43 -12.01
N GLY A 121 16.48 6.87 -13.12
CA GLY A 121 17.14 5.81 -13.88
C GLY A 121 16.16 4.95 -14.65
N SER A 122 16.65 3.86 -15.24
CA SER A 122 15.84 2.91 -16.01
C SER A 122 15.10 1.88 -15.15
N ASP A 123 15.50 1.74 -13.89
CA ASP A 123 14.87 0.81 -12.91
C ASP A 123 14.95 1.46 -11.53
N ILE A 124 13.84 2.01 -11.06
CA ILE A 124 13.80 2.83 -9.84
C ILE A 124 12.60 2.48 -8.95
N PRO A 125 12.73 2.65 -7.62
CA PRO A 125 11.58 2.63 -6.75
C PRO A 125 10.76 3.92 -6.87
N ALA A 126 9.46 3.81 -6.66
CA ALA A 126 8.57 4.95 -6.54
C ALA A 126 7.51 4.70 -5.45
N GLU A 127 7.17 5.73 -4.69
CA GLU A 127 6.10 5.67 -3.69
C GLU A 127 4.73 5.63 -4.39
N ILE A 128 3.88 4.71 -3.93
CA ILE A 128 2.51 4.55 -4.44
C ILE A 128 1.75 5.88 -4.33
N GLY A 129 1.05 6.26 -5.39
CA GLY A 129 0.26 7.50 -5.46
C GLY A 129 1.07 8.77 -5.77
N THR A 130 2.40 8.73 -5.79
CA THR A 130 3.23 9.88 -6.19
C THR A 130 3.33 10.01 -7.70
N THR A 131 3.69 11.20 -8.18
CA THR A 131 3.92 11.43 -9.61
C THR A 131 5.29 10.90 -10.00
N VAL A 132 5.32 10.10 -11.07
CA VAL A 132 6.54 9.64 -11.74
C VAL A 132 6.59 10.28 -13.12
N GLU A 133 7.75 10.85 -13.49
CA GLU A 133 8.03 11.34 -14.82
C GLU A 133 8.84 10.28 -15.58
N ILE A 134 8.51 10.05 -16.84
CA ILE A 134 9.27 9.20 -17.75
C ILE A 134 9.72 10.00 -18.96
N THR A 135 10.93 9.72 -19.42
CA THR A 135 11.51 10.39 -20.62
C THR A 135 12.16 9.35 -21.52
N ALA A 136 11.74 9.31 -22.79
CA ALA A 136 12.34 8.46 -23.79
C ALA A 136 13.75 8.98 -24.13
N THR A 137 14.71 8.07 -24.22
CA THR A 137 16.07 8.42 -24.65
C THR A 137 16.09 8.54 -26.17
N PRO A 138 16.39 9.72 -26.72
CA PRO A 138 16.42 9.90 -28.16
C PRO A 138 17.52 9.05 -28.80
N TYR A 139 17.28 8.59 -30.03
CA TYR A 139 18.31 7.96 -30.84
C TYR A 139 19.35 9.00 -31.30
N ASP A 140 20.56 8.53 -31.50
CA ASP A 140 21.62 9.32 -32.12
C ASP A 140 21.20 9.74 -33.57
N ALA A 141 20.96 11.03 -33.76
CA ALA A 141 20.46 11.56 -35.03
C ALA A 141 21.46 11.44 -36.18
N GLU A 142 22.77 11.35 -35.90
CA GLU A 142 23.80 11.15 -36.94
C GLU A 142 23.79 9.68 -37.41
N LYS A 143 23.60 8.74 -36.47
CA LYS A 143 23.60 7.31 -36.76
C LYS A 143 22.24 6.82 -37.26
N TYR A 144 21.16 7.39 -36.74
CA TYR A 144 19.77 6.99 -37.02
C TYR A 144 18.94 8.23 -37.39
N PRO A 145 19.15 8.85 -38.54
CA PRO A 145 18.42 10.05 -38.94
C PRO A 145 16.93 9.73 -39.14
N GLY A 146 16.09 10.65 -38.72
CA GLY A 146 14.62 10.55 -38.90
C GLY A 146 13.91 9.60 -37.96
N MET A 147 14.53 9.14 -36.86
CA MET A 147 13.82 8.42 -35.79
C MET A 147 12.99 9.39 -34.96
N GLU A 148 11.70 9.10 -34.86
CA GLU A 148 10.74 9.89 -34.10
C GLU A 148 10.08 9.02 -33.02
N PHE A 149 9.88 9.60 -31.84
CA PHE A 149 9.14 8.94 -30.78
C PHE A 149 7.67 8.80 -31.23
N VAL A 150 7.11 7.59 -31.01
CA VAL A 150 5.73 7.28 -31.37
C VAL A 150 4.84 7.28 -30.12
N GLU A 151 5.14 6.37 -29.20
CA GLU A 151 4.33 6.19 -28.01
C GLU A 151 5.03 5.34 -26.94
N TRP A 152 4.48 5.37 -25.73
CA TRP A 152 4.80 4.47 -24.63
C TRP A 152 3.89 3.26 -24.64
N GLU A 153 4.46 2.07 -24.60
CA GLU A 153 3.77 0.82 -24.33
C GLU A 153 3.84 0.52 -22.83
N ILE A 154 2.70 0.15 -22.25
CA ILE A 154 2.61 -0.27 -20.86
C ILE A 154 2.60 -1.80 -20.80
N LYS A 155 3.52 -2.39 -20.04
CA LYS A 155 3.55 -3.80 -19.70
C LYS A 155 3.15 -3.99 -18.25
N TYR A 156 2.10 -4.78 -18.04
CA TYR A 156 1.64 -5.14 -16.71
C TYR A 156 2.36 -6.40 -16.21
N PRO A 157 2.36 -6.68 -14.88
CA PRO A 157 2.86 -7.94 -14.36
C PRO A 157 2.18 -9.14 -15.01
N ASP A 158 2.92 -10.23 -15.23
CA ASP A 158 2.40 -11.46 -15.86
C ASP A 158 1.16 -12.00 -15.14
N SER A 159 1.13 -11.90 -13.81
CA SER A 159 -0.03 -12.26 -12.99
C SER A 159 -1.32 -11.52 -13.35
N PHE A 160 -1.25 -10.32 -13.95
CA PHE A 160 -2.41 -9.59 -14.42
C PHE A 160 -3.02 -10.24 -15.67
N TYR A 161 -2.15 -10.65 -16.60
CA TYR A 161 -2.60 -11.33 -17.83
C TYR A 161 -3.21 -12.70 -17.50
N GLU A 162 -2.67 -13.41 -16.52
CA GLU A 162 -3.23 -14.68 -16.02
C GLU A 162 -4.59 -14.47 -15.36
N LYS A 163 -4.71 -13.42 -14.52
CA LYS A 163 -5.92 -13.12 -13.78
C LYS A 163 -7.02 -12.50 -14.65
N PHE A 164 -6.65 -11.74 -15.68
CA PHE A 164 -7.55 -10.99 -16.55
C PHE A 164 -7.35 -11.35 -18.03
N PRO A 165 -7.63 -12.60 -18.45
CA PRO A 165 -7.41 -13.03 -19.84
C PRO A 165 -8.29 -12.29 -20.86
N GLY A 166 -9.38 -11.65 -20.42
CA GLY A 166 -10.26 -10.81 -21.25
C GLY A 166 -9.86 -9.34 -21.31
N GLY A 167 -8.72 -8.97 -20.71
CA GLY A 167 -8.23 -7.60 -20.62
C GLY A 167 -8.22 -7.07 -19.19
N ILE A 168 -7.29 -6.18 -18.91
CA ILE A 168 -7.12 -5.56 -17.57
C ILE A 168 -8.28 -4.59 -17.33
N PRO A 169 -9.00 -4.70 -16.19
CA PRO A 169 -10.09 -3.78 -15.85
C PRO A 169 -9.63 -2.31 -15.85
N GLU A 170 -10.48 -1.40 -16.29
CA GLU A 170 -10.15 0.03 -16.44
C GLU A 170 -9.63 0.66 -15.13
N ASN A 171 -10.20 0.28 -14.00
CA ASN A 171 -9.79 0.78 -12.67
C ASN A 171 -8.41 0.29 -12.23
N LEU A 172 -7.84 -0.73 -12.90
CA LEU A 172 -6.48 -1.23 -12.66
C LEU A 172 -5.49 -0.81 -13.75
N GLN A 173 -5.96 -0.15 -14.82
CA GLN A 173 -5.08 0.31 -15.89
C GLN A 173 -4.27 1.51 -15.45
N LEU A 174 -2.98 1.52 -15.82
CA LEU A 174 -2.13 2.68 -15.69
C LEU A 174 -2.57 3.74 -16.72
N LYS A 175 -2.69 4.99 -16.28
CA LYS A 175 -3.02 6.13 -17.14
C LYS A 175 -1.82 7.07 -17.20
N LEU A 176 -1.24 7.21 -18.40
CA LEU A 176 -0.24 8.23 -18.69
C LEU A 176 -0.96 9.53 -19.04
N ASP A 177 -0.40 10.67 -18.62
CA ASP A 177 -0.98 11.99 -18.96
C ASP A 177 -0.98 12.20 -20.46
N ASN A 178 0.08 11.76 -21.16
CA ASN A 178 0.14 11.72 -22.62
C ASN A 178 1.05 10.58 -23.10
N ALA A 179 0.48 9.47 -23.51
CA ALA A 179 1.24 8.31 -23.99
C ALA A 179 2.04 8.56 -25.29
N LYS A 180 1.70 9.62 -26.03
CA LYS A 180 2.37 9.99 -27.30
C LYS A 180 3.42 11.09 -27.14
N SER A 181 3.71 11.50 -25.91
CA SER A 181 4.79 12.45 -25.62
C SER A 181 6.04 11.70 -25.14
N ALA A 182 7.20 12.02 -25.69
CA ALA A 182 8.47 11.46 -25.27
C ALA A 182 8.78 11.69 -23.78
N THR A 183 8.24 12.77 -23.20
CA THR A 183 8.24 13.01 -21.77
C THR A 183 6.80 13.11 -21.29
N THR A 184 6.45 12.30 -20.30
CA THR A 184 5.10 12.28 -19.72
C THR A 184 5.14 11.86 -18.26
N THR A 185 4.00 11.93 -17.58
CA THR A 185 3.88 11.59 -16.16
C THR A 185 2.72 10.63 -15.92
N PHE A 186 2.78 9.96 -14.78
CA PHE A 186 1.69 9.13 -14.27
C PHE A 186 1.72 9.07 -12.73
N LYS A 187 0.63 8.62 -12.13
CA LYS A 187 0.56 8.31 -10.70
C LYS A 187 0.98 6.86 -10.47
N MET A 188 1.96 6.65 -9.56
CA MET A 188 2.47 5.31 -9.25
C MET A 188 1.37 4.41 -8.71
N PRO A 189 1.05 3.29 -9.38
CA PRO A 189 0.05 2.33 -8.91
C PRO A 189 0.62 1.41 -7.82
N VAL A 190 -0.24 0.54 -7.28
CA VAL A 190 0.12 -0.45 -6.24
C VAL A 190 0.91 -1.66 -6.79
N TYR A 191 1.20 -1.71 -8.07
CA TYR A 191 1.88 -2.82 -8.75
C TYR A 191 3.11 -2.32 -9.52
N PRO A 192 4.10 -3.19 -9.81
CA PRO A 192 5.24 -2.84 -10.62
C PRO A 192 4.82 -2.44 -12.04
N VAL A 193 5.48 -1.41 -12.57
CA VAL A 193 5.20 -0.85 -13.90
C VAL A 193 6.41 -1.05 -14.80
N LYS A 194 6.19 -1.55 -16.01
CA LYS A 194 7.18 -1.54 -17.08
C LYS A 194 6.66 -0.73 -18.26
N LEU A 195 7.49 0.20 -18.76
CA LEU A 195 7.18 1.07 -19.87
C LEU A 195 8.24 0.90 -20.96
N ILE A 196 7.80 0.85 -22.21
CA ILE A 196 8.66 0.66 -23.37
C ILE A 196 8.45 1.83 -24.33
N ALA A 197 9.53 2.53 -24.67
CA ALA A 197 9.52 3.62 -25.66
C ALA A 197 9.51 3.04 -27.08
N HIS A 198 8.50 3.36 -27.87
CA HIS A 198 8.42 2.99 -29.27
C HIS A 198 8.82 4.14 -30.19
N TRP A 199 9.64 3.83 -31.18
CA TRP A 199 10.16 4.75 -32.15
C TRP A 199 9.86 4.25 -33.56
N SER A 200 9.68 5.17 -34.52
CA SER A 200 9.55 4.85 -35.93
C SER A 200 10.56 5.69 -36.75
N ALA A 201 11.07 5.10 -37.82
CA ALA A 201 11.82 5.86 -38.79
C ALA A 201 10.85 6.65 -39.69
N SER A 202 10.99 7.97 -39.74
CA SER A 202 10.33 8.74 -40.79
C SER A 202 10.93 8.33 -42.16
N PRO A 203 10.11 8.14 -43.21
CA PRO A 203 10.63 7.92 -44.55
C PRO A 203 11.53 9.12 -44.91
N VAL A 204 12.82 8.87 -45.10
CA VAL A 204 13.68 9.88 -45.68
C VAL A 204 13.14 10.15 -47.08
N ALA A 205 12.67 11.38 -47.33
CA ALA A 205 12.32 11.78 -48.70
C ALA A 205 13.55 11.54 -49.54
N GLY A 206 13.47 10.58 -50.46
CA GLY A 206 14.52 10.35 -51.43
C GLY A 206 14.81 11.64 -52.20
N PRO A 207 16.03 11.88 -52.65
CA PRO A 207 16.29 13.02 -53.49
C PRO A 207 15.32 12.98 -54.67
N ASP A 208 14.58 14.08 -54.86
CA ASP A 208 13.71 14.25 -56.00
C ASP A 208 14.53 13.85 -57.24
N GLU A 209 14.15 12.75 -57.90
CA GLU A 209 14.70 12.46 -59.23
C GLU A 209 14.19 13.54 -60.18
N PRO A 210 15.09 14.12 -61.02
CA PRO A 210 14.76 15.20 -61.93
C PRO A 210 13.84 14.79 -63.08
#